data_b96ba5d704c9dc89fcac96b89f03839a
#
_entry.id   b96ba5d704c9dc89fcac96b89f03839a
#
_cell.length_a   1.000
_cell.length_b   1.000
_cell.length_c   1.000
_cell.angle_alpha   90.00
_cell.angle_beta   90.00
_cell.angle_gamma   90.00
#
_symmetry.space_group_name_H-M   'P 1'
#
loop_
_entity.id
_entity.type
_entity.pdbx_description
1 polymer ?
#
loop_
_entity_poly.entity_id
_entity_poly.type
_entity_poly.pdbx_seq_one_letter_code
_entity_poly.pdbx_strand_id
1 'polypeptide(L)'
;MILYCYMKLPILYARTNTGAVQTWTIEVIGNKYRTHYGQLDGEIQTTEWSLCEAKNTGKKNATTAEQQAEKEAQSTWKKKKASGYFDDIKDIDDNIFTEPMLAKNYDDYKDEIKYPLFSQPKYDGIRCVIDKMGMWSRNGKPILSAPHVQRELADFFKKFPDAIIDGELYCDKLANDFNMICSLVKKTVPTQQDLEESAKTIQYWIYDWILPKNFEDRTYEINVNILSNDIIRKVPTHKVDTINQLNELYDKYLQDGYEGQMVRLNGPYENKRSKYLLKRKEFQDTEYKILDIVEGEGNRSGMAGHMVFKNHKDITFHSNIKGTQEYLRELLKNKNNYIGKLATIKYFNLTPGDEIPRFPYVIGIRDYE
;
A
#
# COMPACT_ATOMS: atom_id res chain seq x y z
N MET A 1 42.91 -12.69 -17.67
CA MET A 1 41.81 -13.37 -16.95
C MET A 1 41.04 -12.31 -16.14
N ILE A 2 39.91 -11.88 -16.64
CA ILE A 2 39.09 -10.88 -15.92
C ILE A 2 38.41 -11.63 -14.77
N LEU A 3 38.84 -11.36 -13.53
CA LEU A 3 38.19 -11.83 -12.32
C LEU A 3 36.85 -11.09 -12.20
N TYR A 4 35.77 -11.70 -12.64
CA TYR A 4 34.44 -11.16 -12.34
C TYR A 4 34.19 -11.28 -10.84
N CYS A 5 33.79 -10.19 -10.21
CA CYS A 5 33.35 -10.20 -8.82
C CYS A 5 32.11 -11.10 -8.73
N TYR A 6 32.21 -12.18 -7.96
CA TYR A 6 31.09 -13.07 -7.64
C TYR A 6 30.62 -12.75 -6.21
N MET A 7 29.34 -12.45 -6.06
CA MET A 7 28.72 -12.25 -4.75
C MET A 7 27.42 -13.03 -4.71
N LYS A 8 27.19 -13.76 -3.62
CA LYS A 8 25.90 -14.38 -3.30
C LYS A 8 25.46 -13.91 -1.92
N LEU A 9 24.28 -13.33 -1.84
CA LEU A 9 23.73 -12.87 -0.57
C LEU A 9 23.17 -14.06 0.25
N PRO A 10 23.08 -13.95 1.58
CA PRO A 10 22.55 -14.99 2.43
C PRO A 10 21.19 -15.49 1.97
N ILE A 11 20.91 -16.78 2.21
CA ILE A 11 19.61 -17.36 1.94
C ILE A 11 18.61 -16.76 2.92
N LEU A 12 17.44 -16.43 2.42
CA LEU A 12 16.28 -16.01 3.21
C LEU A 12 15.23 -17.12 3.20
N TYR A 13 14.52 -17.24 4.31
CA TYR A 13 13.51 -18.26 4.58
C TYR A 13 12.16 -17.63 4.85
N ALA A 14 11.08 -18.27 4.40
CA ALA A 14 9.71 -17.87 4.74
C ALA A 14 8.81 -19.11 4.77
N ARG A 15 7.70 -19.04 5.52
CA ARG A 15 6.67 -20.08 5.49
C ARG A 15 5.65 -19.76 4.39
N THR A 16 5.30 -20.76 3.59
CA THR A 16 4.23 -20.67 2.59
C THR A 16 2.87 -20.77 3.26
N ASN A 17 1.81 -20.36 2.57
CA ASN A 17 0.43 -20.51 3.06
C ASN A 17 0.02 -21.97 3.29
N THR A 18 0.75 -22.93 2.72
CA THR A 18 0.53 -24.37 2.89
C THR A 18 1.40 -24.98 4.00
N GLY A 19 2.18 -24.14 4.70
CA GLY A 19 3.04 -24.56 5.82
C GLY A 19 4.44 -25.04 5.43
N ALA A 20 4.79 -25.12 4.15
CA ALA A 20 6.13 -25.48 3.73
C ALA A 20 7.13 -24.33 3.92
N VAL A 21 8.42 -24.63 4.08
CA VAL A 21 9.47 -23.62 4.13
C VAL A 21 9.98 -23.32 2.73
N GLN A 22 9.93 -22.03 2.36
CA GLN A 22 10.47 -21.53 1.10
C GLN A 22 11.82 -20.85 1.32
N THR A 23 12.76 -21.05 0.41
CA THR A 23 14.07 -20.39 0.37
C THR A 23 14.14 -19.39 -0.75
N TRP A 24 14.94 -18.35 -0.55
CA TRP A 24 15.21 -17.35 -1.58
C TRP A 24 16.60 -16.75 -1.39
N THR A 25 17.36 -16.60 -2.48
CA THR A 25 18.66 -15.91 -2.48
C THR A 25 18.90 -15.23 -3.81
N ILE A 26 19.91 -14.38 -3.87
CA ILE A 26 20.31 -13.63 -5.06
C ILE A 26 21.83 -13.70 -5.24
N GLU A 27 22.26 -13.89 -6.47
CA GLU A 27 23.68 -13.88 -6.83
C GLU A 27 23.99 -12.82 -7.89
N VAL A 28 25.20 -12.32 -7.85
CA VAL A 28 25.74 -11.28 -8.74
C VAL A 28 27.01 -11.80 -9.40
N ILE A 29 27.14 -11.64 -10.70
CA ILE A 29 28.35 -11.95 -11.47
C ILE A 29 28.61 -10.78 -12.42
N GLY A 30 29.69 -10.02 -12.15
CA GLY A 30 30.00 -8.83 -12.93
C GLY A 30 28.84 -7.82 -12.90
N ASN A 31 28.33 -7.44 -14.05
CA ASN A 31 27.25 -6.46 -14.19
C ASN A 31 25.85 -7.06 -14.25
N LYS A 32 25.64 -8.29 -13.77
CA LYS A 32 24.33 -8.95 -13.80
C LYS A 32 24.03 -9.70 -12.51
N TYR A 33 22.73 -9.84 -12.20
CA TYR A 33 22.25 -10.61 -11.06
C TYR A 33 21.06 -11.50 -11.44
N ARG A 34 20.81 -12.54 -10.64
CA ARG A 34 19.62 -13.40 -10.73
C ARG A 34 19.24 -13.93 -9.37
N THR A 35 18.03 -14.48 -9.26
CA THR A 35 17.50 -15.03 -8.02
C THR A 35 17.30 -16.53 -8.11
N HIS A 36 17.44 -17.18 -6.95
CA HIS A 36 17.15 -18.60 -6.77
C HIS A 36 16.08 -18.74 -5.69
N TYR A 37 15.06 -19.53 -5.93
CA TYR A 37 13.97 -19.74 -4.98
C TYR A 37 13.32 -21.11 -5.17
N GLY A 38 12.76 -21.64 -4.10
CA GLY A 38 12.11 -22.94 -4.09
C GLY A 38 11.76 -23.37 -2.67
N GLN A 39 11.16 -24.56 -2.52
CA GLN A 39 11.01 -25.14 -1.19
C GLN A 39 12.38 -25.59 -0.66
N LEU A 40 12.56 -25.59 0.66
CA LEU A 40 13.85 -25.85 1.33
C LEU A 40 14.48 -27.19 0.85
N ASP A 41 13.67 -28.24 0.72
CA ASP A 41 14.10 -29.58 0.31
C ASP A 41 13.55 -29.95 -1.07
N GLY A 42 13.17 -28.95 -1.87
CA GLY A 42 12.56 -29.11 -3.19
C GLY A 42 13.43 -28.61 -4.33
N GLU A 43 12.87 -28.60 -5.52
CA GLU A 43 13.52 -28.08 -6.72
C GLU A 43 13.71 -26.56 -6.61
N ILE A 44 14.94 -26.09 -6.84
CA ILE A 44 15.30 -24.68 -6.84
C ILE A 44 15.16 -24.11 -8.24
N GLN A 45 14.27 -23.15 -8.39
CA GLN A 45 14.08 -22.39 -9.60
C GLN A 45 15.07 -21.24 -9.66
N THR A 46 15.52 -20.89 -10.86
CA THR A 46 16.47 -19.80 -11.11
C THR A 46 15.90 -18.89 -12.17
N THR A 47 15.92 -17.58 -11.89
CA THR A 47 15.48 -16.58 -12.88
C THR A 47 16.53 -16.36 -13.96
N GLU A 48 16.14 -15.79 -15.09
CA GLU A 48 17.05 -15.25 -16.06
C GLU A 48 17.92 -14.14 -15.47
N TRP A 49 19.06 -13.87 -16.11
CA TRP A 49 19.96 -12.82 -15.70
C TRP A 49 19.39 -11.42 -15.98
N SER A 50 19.36 -10.57 -14.96
CA SER A 50 19.08 -9.14 -15.08
C SER A 50 20.40 -8.40 -15.28
N LEU A 51 20.57 -7.75 -16.43
CA LEU A 51 21.74 -6.93 -16.76
C LEU A 51 21.57 -5.53 -16.18
N CYS A 52 22.65 -4.98 -15.63
CA CYS A 52 22.71 -3.61 -15.15
C CYS A 52 23.69 -2.77 -15.99
N GLU A 53 23.37 -1.51 -16.13
CA GLU A 53 24.20 -0.50 -16.78
C GLU A 53 24.71 0.50 -15.75
N ALA A 54 25.77 1.23 -16.09
CA ALA A 54 26.28 2.32 -15.27
C ALA A 54 25.23 3.42 -15.11
N LYS A 55 25.06 3.95 -13.88
CA LYS A 55 24.10 5.01 -13.60
C LYS A 55 24.78 6.27 -13.05
N ASN A 56 24.12 7.42 -13.26
CA ASN A 56 24.55 8.72 -12.75
C ASN A 56 26.00 9.11 -13.18
N THR A 57 26.42 8.72 -14.34
CA THR A 57 27.74 9.03 -14.88
C THR A 57 28.02 10.55 -14.78
N GLY A 58 29.19 10.94 -14.23
CA GLY A 58 29.56 12.33 -14.02
C GLY A 58 28.98 12.99 -12.74
N LYS A 59 28.19 12.25 -11.92
CA LYS A 59 27.65 12.73 -10.63
C LYS A 59 28.38 12.10 -9.45
N LYS A 60 28.28 12.71 -8.26
CA LYS A 60 28.90 12.19 -7.03
C LYS A 60 28.45 10.76 -6.65
N ASN A 61 27.27 10.35 -7.09
CA ASN A 61 26.68 9.04 -6.87
C ASN A 61 26.73 8.13 -8.10
N ALA A 62 27.69 8.37 -9.01
CA ALA A 62 27.93 7.52 -10.17
C ALA A 62 28.24 6.07 -9.74
N THR A 63 27.77 5.13 -10.53
CA THR A 63 28.07 3.69 -10.36
C THR A 63 28.51 3.10 -11.67
N THR A 64 29.48 2.18 -11.61
CA THR A 64 29.76 1.28 -12.75
C THR A 64 28.61 0.28 -12.92
N ALA A 65 28.60 -0.44 -14.02
CA ALA A 65 27.59 -1.48 -14.26
C ALA A 65 27.63 -2.58 -13.18
N GLU A 66 28.83 -2.98 -12.72
CA GLU A 66 29.04 -3.97 -11.66
C GLU A 66 28.53 -3.44 -10.31
N GLN A 67 28.92 -2.23 -9.93
CA GLN A 67 28.43 -1.59 -8.71
C GLN A 67 26.93 -1.41 -8.70
N GLN A 68 26.35 -1.16 -9.87
CA GLN A 68 24.89 -1.06 -10.01
C GLN A 68 24.22 -2.40 -9.80
N ALA A 69 24.78 -3.50 -10.35
CA ALA A 69 24.27 -4.85 -10.14
C ALA A 69 24.29 -5.24 -8.65
N GLU A 70 25.39 -4.93 -7.96
CA GLU A 70 25.49 -5.17 -6.50
C GLU A 70 24.46 -4.36 -5.71
N LYS A 71 24.28 -3.08 -6.01
CA LYS A 71 23.29 -2.22 -5.35
C LYS A 71 21.84 -2.70 -5.58
N GLU A 72 21.52 -3.09 -6.80
CA GLU A 72 20.21 -3.60 -7.15
C GLU A 72 19.92 -4.95 -6.47
N ALA A 73 20.90 -5.84 -6.45
CA ALA A 73 20.80 -7.12 -5.74
C ALA A 73 20.58 -6.91 -4.23
N GLN A 74 21.38 -6.06 -3.59
CA GLN A 74 21.23 -5.72 -2.16
C GLN A 74 19.88 -5.07 -1.87
N SER A 75 19.41 -4.15 -2.74
CA SER A 75 18.10 -3.53 -2.61
C SER A 75 16.97 -4.56 -2.71
N THR A 76 17.08 -5.48 -3.67
CA THR A 76 16.10 -6.55 -3.89
C THR A 76 16.09 -7.52 -2.71
N TRP A 77 17.25 -7.87 -2.16
CA TRP A 77 17.38 -8.71 -0.98
C TRP A 77 16.75 -8.04 0.26
N LYS A 78 17.02 -6.75 0.49
CA LYS A 78 16.39 -5.99 1.58
C LYS A 78 14.85 -5.91 1.42
N LYS A 79 14.36 -5.73 0.19
CA LYS A 79 12.92 -5.75 -0.10
C LYS A 79 12.31 -7.12 0.19
N LYS A 80 13.05 -8.19 -0.11
CA LYS A 80 12.59 -9.56 0.18
C LYS A 80 12.47 -9.81 1.67
N LYS A 81 13.44 -9.37 2.48
CA LYS A 81 13.32 -9.38 3.95
C LYS A 81 12.11 -8.60 4.45
N ALA A 82 11.92 -7.39 3.92
CA ALA A 82 10.76 -6.55 4.27
C ALA A 82 9.41 -7.16 3.83
N SER A 83 9.40 -8.21 3.03
CA SER A 83 8.21 -8.96 2.61
C SER A 83 7.94 -10.24 3.42
N GLY A 84 8.56 -10.39 4.60
CA GLY A 84 8.34 -11.52 5.51
C GLY A 84 9.28 -12.70 5.29
N TYR A 85 10.48 -12.46 4.72
CA TYR A 85 11.56 -13.43 4.69
C TYR A 85 12.60 -13.13 5.77
N PHE A 86 13.12 -14.16 6.41
CA PHE A 86 14.04 -14.10 7.56
C PHE A 86 15.41 -14.68 7.22
N ASP A 87 16.45 -14.21 7.93
CA ASP A 87 17.83 -14.73 7.76
C ASP A 87 18.00 -16.12 8.39
N ASP A 88 17.28 -16.40 9.47
CA ASP A 88 17.31 -17.70 10.16
C ASP A 88 15.97 -18.42 9.98
N ILE A 89 16.02 -19.71 9.72
CA ILE A 89 14.86 -20.58 9.61
C ILE A 89 14.07 -20.64 10.92
N LYS A 90 14.71 -20.41 12.07
CA LYS A 90 14.04 -20.40 13.37
C LYS A 90 13.07 -19.24 13.53
N ASP A 91 13.33 -18.14 12.82
CA ASP A 91 12.55 -16.90 12.95
C ASP A 91 11.29 -16.91 12.05
N ILE A 92 11.14 -17.89 11.14
CA ILE A 92 10.02 -17.91 10.19
C ILE A 92 8.66 -18.13 10.86
N ASP A 93 8.63 -18.71 12.03
CA ASP A 93 7.44 -18.97 12.84
C ASP A 93 7.21 -17.88 13.91
N ASP A 94 8.21 -17.04 14.15
CA ASP A 94 8.12 -15.85 15.04
C ASP A 94 7.45 -14.66 14.33
N ASN A 95 6.65 -14.93 13.29
CA ASN A 95 5.97 -13.87 12.55
C ASN A 95 4.96 -13.15 13.45
N ILE A 96 5.42 -12.06 14.04
CA ILE A 96 4.68 -11.22 14.99
C ILE A 96 3.53 -10.47 14.29
N PHE A 97 3.53 -10.45 12.95
CA PHE A 97 2.59 -9.64 12.18
C PHE A 97 1.41 -10.46 11.65
N THR A 98 0.22 -10.04 12.02
CA THR A 98 -1.03 -10.55 11.44
C THR A 98 -1.44 -9.71 10.24
N GLU A 99 -1.51 -10.31 9.05
CA GLU A 99 -1.96 -9.63 7.85
C GLU A 99 -3.41 -9.13 8.02
N PRO A 100 -3.67 -7.85 7.69
CA PRO A 100 -5.03 -7.33 7.79
C PRO A 100 -5.92 -7.78 6.63
N MET A 101 -7.24 -7.84 6.88
CA MET A 101 -8.24 -8.04 5.84
C MET A 101 -8.17 -6.90 4.82
N LEU A 102 -8.04 -7.20 3.53
CA LEU A 102 -7.98 -6.23 2.44
C LEU A 102 -9.30 -6.15 1.68
N ALA A 103 -9.71 -4.93 1.36
CA ALA A 103 -10.96 -4.70 0.65
C ALA A 103 -10.88 -5.06 -0.83
N LYS A 104 -11.98 -5.62 -1.39
CA LYS A 104 -12.28 -5.65 -2.81
C LYS A 104 -13.03 -4.38 -3.23
N ASN A 105 -13.22 -4.15 -4.53
CA ASN A 105 -14.02 -3.02 -5.00
C ASN A 105 -15.50 -3.35 -4.86
N TYR A 106 -16.29 -2.37 -4.44
CA TYR A 106 -17.75 -2.50 -4.31
C TYR A 106 -18.42 -2.81 -5.66
N ASP A 107 -18.00 -2.12 -6.72
CA ASP A 107 -18.61 -2.28 -8.04
C ASP A 107 -18.49 -3.68 -8.64
N ASP A 108 -17.45 -4.43 -8.25
CA ASP A 108 -17.23 -5.81 -8.70
C ASP A 108 -18.15 -6.82 -8.00
N TYR A 109 -18.81 -6.42 -6.88
CA TYR A 109 -19.58 -7.32 -6.01
C TYR A 109 -20.98 -6.80 -5.67
N LYS A 110 -21.38 -5.61 -6.10
CA LYS A 110 -22.63 -4.95 -5.69
C LYS A 110 -23.89 -5.77 -5.99
N ASP A 111 -23.86 -6.59 -7.03
CA ASP A 111 -25.00 -7.43 -7.43
C ASP A 111 -25.10 -8.74 -6.62
N GLU A 112 -24.03 -9.10 -5.89
CA GLU A 112 -23.94 -10.31 -5.07
C GLU A 112 -24.20 -10.06 -3.58
N ILE A 113 -24.22 -8.79 -3.14
CA ILE A 113 -24.37 -8.44 -1.72
C ILE A 113 -25.77 -8.68 -1.21
N LYS A 114 -25.86 -9.14 0.04
CA LYS A 114 -27.14 -9.38 0.73
C LYS A 114 -27.23 -8.50 1.96
N TYR A 115 -28.42 -7.99 2.21
CA TYR A 115 -28.75 -7.21 3.41
C TYR A 115 -29.25 -8.11 4.55
N PRO A 116 -29.09 -7.73 5.84
CA PRO A 116 -28.43 -6.50 6.27
C PRO A 116 -26.91 -6.55 6.14
N LEU A 117 -26.30 -5.39 5.97
CA LEU A 117 -24.85 -5.19 5.95
C LEU A 117 -24.48 -3.96 6.80
N PHE A 118 -23.19 -3.59 6.84
CA PHE A 118 -22.71 -2.45 7.61
C PHE A 118 -21.95 -1.49 6.75
N SER A 119 -22.11 -0.21 7.07
CA SER A 119 -21.46 0.90 6.38
C SER A 119 -20.59 1.69 7.36
N GLN A 120 -19.36 2.00 6.93
CA GLN A 120 -18.40 2.82 7.63
C GLN A 120 -17.86 3.90 6.70
N PRO A 121 -17.51 5.12 7.17
CA PRO A 121 -16.76 6.07 6.37
C PRO A 121 -15.38 5.51 6.01
N LYS A 122 -14.90 5.82 4.82
CA LYS A 122 -13.55 5.45 4.41
C LYS A 122 -12.60 6.60 4.70
N TYR A 123 -11.74 6.39 5.69
CA TYR A 123 -10.71 7.36 6.06
C TYR A 123 -9.55 7.35 5.06
N ASP A 124 -8.98 8.51 4.79
CA ASP A 124 -7.74 8.67 4.01
C ASP A 124 -6.56 8.85 4.98
N GLY A 125 -6.22 7.77 5.66
CA GLY A 125 -5.18 7.71 6.68
C GLY A 125 -4.15 6.62 6.42
N ILE A 126 -3.47 6.20 7.48
CA ILE A 126 -2.49 5.11 7.46
C ILE A 126 -3.03 3.94 8.26
N ARG A 127 -3.34 2.85 7.57
CA ARG A 127 -3.77 1.63 8.25
C ARG A 127 -2.74 1.15 9.24
N CYS A 128 -3.22 0.81 10.42
CA CYS A 128 -2.42 0.29 11.52
C CYS A 128 -3.11 -0.90 12.18
N VAL A 129 -2.40 -2.02 12.25
CA VAL A 129 -2.76 -3.16 13.08
C VAL A 129 -1.96 -3.06 14.38
N ILE A 130 -2.63 -3.20 15.53
CA ILE A 130 -2.00 -3.06 16.84
C ILE A 130 -2.23 -4.33 17.66
N ASP A 131 -1.18 -4.84 18.26
CA ASP A 131 -1.20 -5.87 19.29
C ASP A 131 -0.36 -5.42 20.51
N LYS A 132 -0.20 -6.30 21.51
CA LYS A 132 0.62 -6.00 22.70
C LYS A 132 2.09 -5.76 22.38
N MET A 133 2.58 -6.28 21.24
CA MET A 133 4.00 -6.19 20.86
C MET A 133 4.31 -4.90 20.12
N GLY A 134 3.33 -4.30 19.43
CA GLY A 134 3.59 -3.10 18.66
C GLY A 134 2.47 -2.66 17.72
N MET A 135 2.86 -1.74 16.87
CA MET A 135 2.02 -1.13 15.85
C MET A 135 2.61 -1.42 14.48
N TRP A 136 1.78 -1.93 13.59
CA TRP A 136 2.22 -2.44 12.30
C TRP A 136 1.44 -1.79 11.15
N SER A 137 2.16 -1.37 10.12
CA SER A 137 1.52 -0.92 8.88
C SER A 137 0.85 -2.09 8.15
N ARG A 138 0.06 -1.79 7.14
CA ARG A 138 -0.59 -2.79 6.26
C ARG A 138 0.34 -3.92 5.77
N ASN A 139 1.63 -3.65 5.62
CA ASN A 139 2.62 -4.59 5.09
C ASN A 139 3.58 -5.09 6.19
N GLY A 140 3.21 -5.03 7.46
CA GLY A 140 4.00 -5.51 8.58
C GLY A 140 5.22 -4.65 8.94
N LYS A 141 5.33 -3.42 8.43
CA LYS A 141 6.39 -2.51 8.86
C LYS A 141 6.03 -1.87 10.19
N PRO A 142 6.95 -1.81 11.18
CA PRO A 142 6.66 -1.18 12.45
C PRO A 142 6.37 0.31 12.27
N ILE A 143 5.41 0.81 13.04
CA ILE A 143 5.08 2.24 13.13
C ILE A 143 5.62 2.73 14.49
N LEU A 144 6.68 3.52 14.43
CA LEU A 144 7.40 3.99 15.62
C LEU A 144 7.03 5.42 16.02
N SER A 145 6.33 6.15 15.17
CA SER A 145 6.06 7.58 15.33
C SER A 145 4.79 7.92 16.11
N ALA A 146 3.97 6.92 16.48
CA ALA A 146 2.74 7.14 17.23
C ALA A 146 2.63 6.29 18.52
N PRO A 147 3.66 6.23 19.40
CA PRO A 147 3.66 5.37 20.59
C PRO A 147 2.60 5.76 21.63
N HIS A 148 2.04 6.97 21.56
CA HIS A 148 0.94 7.41 22.40
C HIS A 148 -0.31 6.56 22.22
N VAL A 149 -0.59 6.08 21.00
CA VAL A 149 -1.73 5.20 20.71
C VAL A 149 -1.60 3.86 21.43
N GLN A 150 -0.41 3.24 21.38
CA GLN A 150 -0.16 1.97 22.07
C GLN A 150 -0.23 2.13 23.59
N ARG A 151 0.23 3.25 24.13
CA ARG A 151 0.10 3.56 25.56
C ARG A 151 -1.35 3.66 26.02
N GLU A 152 -2.20 4.31 25.22
CA GLU A 152 -3.64 4.42 25.51
C GLU A 152 -4.37 3.08 25.49
N LEU A 153 -3.89 2.11 24.73
CA LEU A 153 -4.44 0.75 24.67
C LEU A 153 -3.78 -0.21 25.66
N ALA A 154 -2.83 0.24 26.50
CA ALA A 154 -2.06 -0.64 27.38
C ALA A 154 -2.95 -1.43 28.34
N ASP A 155 -3.96 -0.81 28.98
CA ASP A 155 -4.86 -1.50 29.91
C ASP A 155 -5.82 -2.47 29.18
N PHE A 156 -6.20 -2.14 27.96
CA PHE A 156 -6.94 -3.06 27.11
C PHE A 156 -6.11 -4.33 26.81
N PHE A 157 -4.83 -4.20 26.43
CA PHE A 157 -3.96 -5.35 26.17
C PHE A 157 -3.56 -6.12 27.43
N LYS A 158 -3.58 -5.51 28.62
CA LYS A 158 -3.48 -6.27 29.89
C LYS A 158 -4.66 -7.20 30.09
N LYS A 159 -5.86 -6.73 29.75
CA LYS A 159 -7.11 -7.53 29.85
C LYS A 159 -7.22 -8.57 28.73
N PHE A 160 -6.79 -8.23 27.53
CA PHE A 160 -6.87 -9.06 26.34
C PHE A 160 -5.48 -9.19 25.67
N PRO A 161 -4.57 -10.00 26.23
CA PRO A 161 -3.16 -10.05 25.80
C PRO A 161 -2.96 -10.57 24.36
N ASP A 162 -3.93 -11.31 23.83
CA ASP A 162 -3.86 -11.86 22.47
C ASP A 162 -4.75 -11.08 21.47
N ALA A 163 -5.26 -9.91 21.90
CA ALA A 163 -6.06 -9.07 21.02
C ALA A 163 -5.21 -8.46 19.89
N ILE A 164 -5.81 -8.41 18.70
CA ILE A 164 -5.26 -7.73 17.54
C ILE A 164 -6.33 -6.77 17.02
N ILE A 165 -6.04 -5.49 17.09
CA ILE A 165 -6.95 -4.41 16.72
C ILE A 165 -6.55 -3.85 15.35
N ASP A 166 -7.52 -3.65 14.48
CA ASP A 166 -7.35 -3.12 13.14
C ASP A 166 -8.03 -1.75 13.01
N GLY A 167 -7.27 -0.76 12.56
CA GLY A 167 -7.76 0.61 12.52
C GLY A 167 -6.93 1.50 11.58
N GLU A 168 -7.23 2.78 11.62
CA GLU A 168 -6.57 3.82 10.83
C GLU A 168 -5.94 4.88 11.74
N LEU A 169 -4.68 5.22 11.50
CA LEU A 169 -4.05 6.41 12.04
C LEU A 169 -4.48 7.60 11.18
N TYR A 170 -5.23 8.50 11.80
CA TYR A 170 -5.93 9.56 11.11
C TYR A 170 -6.17 10.77 12.03
N CYS A 171 -6.55 11.88 11.45
CA CYS A 171 -7.00 13.08 12.18
C CYS A 171 -8.03 13.83 11.35
N ASP A 172 -9.20 14.13 11.93
CA ASP A 172 -10.26 14.88 11.24
C ASP A 172 -9.80 16.28 10.78
N LYS A 173 -8.91 16.92 11.54
CA LYS A 173 -8.35 18.24 11.17
C LYS A 173 -7.46 18.17 9.93
N LEU A 174 -6.99 16.99 9.56
CA LEU A 174 -6.13 16.70 8.40
C LEU A 174 -6.86 15.86 7.34
N ALA A 175 -8.18 15.82 7.35
CA ALA A 175 -8.99 15.01 6.44
C ALA A 175 -8.60 15.17 4.95
N ASN A 176 -8.22 16.38 4.55
CA ASN A 176 -7.82 16.70 3.18
C ASN A 176 -6.29 16.77 2.98
N ASP A 177 -5.49 16.45 4.00
CA ASP A 177 -4.03 16.50 3.94
C ASP A 177 -3.38 15.15 4.33
N PHE A 178 -3.61 14.15 3.48
CA PHE A 178 -2.97 12.84 3.61
C PHE A 178 -1.43 12.91 3.67
N ASN A 179 -0.81 13.90 3.00
CA ASN A 179 0.64 14.05 3.01
C ASN A 179 1.15 14.43 4.40
N MET A 180 0.43 15.30 5.12
CA MET A 180 0.76 15.63 6.50
C MET A 180 0.60 14.41 7.41
N ILE A 181 -0.49 13.64 7.30
CA ILE A 181 -0.65 12.38 8.04
C ILE A 181 0.52 11.43 7.75
N CYS A 182 0.91 11.25 6.48
CA CYS A 182 2.08 10.46 6.12
C CYS A 182 3.37 10.98 6.76
N SER A 183 3.59 12.28 6.79
CA SER A 183 4.79 12.88 7.37
C SER A 183 4.90 12.64 8.87
N LEU A 184 3.76 12.61 9.59
CA LEU A 184 3.69 12.35 11.03
C LEU A 184 3.82 10.86 11.37
N VAL A 185 3.33 9.96 10.50
CA VAL A 185 3.21 8.53 10.83
C VAL A 185 4.33 7.67 10.25
N LYS A 186 4.90 8.02 9.08
CA LYS A 186 5.85 7.14 8.36
C LYS A 186 7.32 7.38 8.71
N LYS A 187 7.61 8.07 9.81
CA LYS A 187 9.00 8.28 10.28
C LYS A 187 9.59 6.96 10.79
N THR A 188 10.67 6.52 10.18
CA THR A 188 11.37 5.27 10.58
C THR A 188 12.33 5.48 11.77
N VAL A 189 12.81 6.71 11.94
CA VAL A 189 13.63 7.14 13.08
C VAL A 189 13.06 8.47 13.57
N PRO A 190 11.94 8.46 14.32
CA PRO A 190 11.31 9.69 14.79
C PRO A 190 12.17 10.37 15.86
N THR A 191 12.30 11.68 15.77
CA THR A 191 12.87 12.53 16.82
C THR A 191 11.86 12.74 17.95
N GLN A 192 12.30 13.28 19.09
CA GLN A 192 11.39 13.63 20.19
C GLN A 192 10.31 14.63 19.75
N GLN A 193 10.68 15.61 18.92
CA GLN A 193 9.73 16.56 18.35
C GLN A 193 8.68 15.88 17.46
N ASP A 194 9.11 14.92 16.60
CA ASP A 194 8.19 14.15 15.76
C ASP A 194 7.16 13.37 16.58
N LEU A 195 7.58 12.79 17.71
CA LEU A 195 6.70 12.07 18.63
C LEU A 195 5.68 12.99 19.32
N GLU A 196 6.10 14.17 19.70
CA GLU A 196 5.24 15.18 20.32
C GLU A 196 4.21 15.75 19.33
N GLU A 197 4.60 16.03 18.08
CA GLU A 197 3.71 16.47 17.01
C GLU A 197 2.69 15.39 16.66
N SER A 198 3.14 14.14 16.53
CA SER A 198 2.26 13.00 16.31
C SER A 198 1.25 12.83 17.45
N ALA A 199 1.70 12.93 18.71
CA ALA A 199 0.84 12.76 19.88
C ALA A 199 -0.24 13.85 20.01
N LYS A 200 0.02 15.06 19.54
CA LYS A 200 -0.95 16.17 19.52
C LYS A 200 -1.98 16.06 18.40
N THR A 201 -1.69 15.26 17.37
CA THR A 201 -2.42 15.32 16.10
C THR A 201 -3.06 13.99 15.74
N ILE A 202 -2.30 12.91 15.80
CA ILE A 202 -2.72 11.60 15.28
C ILE A 202 -3.60 10.86 16.28
N GLN A 203 -4.75 10.42 15.80
CA GLN A 203 -5.71 9.56 16.48
C GLN A 203 -5.68 8.16 15.87
N TYR A 204 -6.17 7.18 16.62
CA TYR A 204 -6.38 5.83 16.13
C TYR A 204 -7.87 5.51 16.04
N TRP A 205 -8.36 5.31 14.83
CA TRP A 205 -9.75 5.03 14.52
C TRP A 205 -9.95 3.54 14.29
N ILE A 206 -10.54 2.86 15.29
CA ILE A 206 -10.74 1.41 15.30
C ILE A 206 -11.96 1.06 14.48
N TYR A 207 -11.80 0.17 13.50
CA TYR A 207 -12.90 -0.34 12.67
C TYR A 207 -13.07 -1.85 12.74
N ASP A 208 -12.14 -2.60 13.33
CA ASP A 208 -12.29 -4.04 13.53
C ASP A 208 -11.42 -4.56 14.69
N TRP A 209 -11.83 -5.69 15.26
CA TRP A 209 -11.05 -6.51 16.18
C TRP A 209 -10.97 -7.91 15.61
N ILE A 210 -9.76 -8.44 15.38
CA ILE A 210 -9.55 -9.74 14.77
C ILE A 210 -9.94 -10.83 15.74
N LEU A 211 -11.15 -11.35 15.58
CA LEU A 211 -11.74 -12.43 16.39
C LEU A 211 -12.39 -13.47 15.46
N PRO A 212 -12.50 -14.75 15.88
CA PRO A 212 -13.22 -15.79 15.14
C PRO A 212 -14.75 -15.63 15.27
N LYS A 213 -15.24 -14.46 14.93
CA LYS A 213 -16.65 -14.04 15.02
C LYS A 213 -17.07 -13.34 13.73
N ASN A 214 -18.38 -13.20 13.49
CA ASN A 214 -18.90 -12.35 12.41
C ASN A 214 -18.65 -10.86 12.70
N PHE A 215 -18.88 -9.98 11.73
CA PHE A 215 -18.56 -8.55 11.87
C PHE A 215 -19.42 -7.85 12.93
N GLU A 216 -20.69 -8.19 13.02
CA GLU A 216 -21.61 -7.61 14.02
C GLU A 216 -21.13 -7.88 15.45
N ASP A 217 -20.76 -9.12 15.73
CA ASP A 217 -20.24 -9.53 17.04
C ASP A 217 -18.88 -8.87 17.33
N ARG A 218 -17.99 -8.77 16.35
CA ARG A 218 -16.72 -8.06 16.51
C ARG A 218 -16.93 -6.57 16.81
N THR A 219 -17.90 -5.94 16.16
CA THR A 219 -18.28 -4.54 16.42
C THR A 219 -18.84 -4.37 17.83
N TYR A 220 -19.65 -5.31 18.29
CA TYR A 220 -20.14 -5.34 19.66
C TYR A 220 -18.98 -5.42 20.67
N GLU A 221 -18.02 -6.33 20.45
CA GLU A 221 -16.86 -6.46 21.34
C GLU A 221 -16.02 -5.16 21.41
N ILE A 222 -15.82 -4.47 20.30
CA ILE A 222 -15.19 -3.16 20.29
C ILE A 222 -15.97 -2.17 21.16
N ASN A 223 -17.28 -2.15 21.00
CA ASN A 223 -18.13 -1.17 21.68
C ASN A 223 -18.15 -1.34 23.18
N VAL A 224 -18.12 -2.57 23.69
CA VAL A 224 -18.19 -2.85 25.13
C VAL A 224 -16.83 -2.88 25.82
N ASN A 225 -15.74 -3.19 25.11
CA ASN A 225 -14.44 -3.41 25.74
C ASN A 225 -13.42 -2.29 25.52
N ILE A 226 -13.61 -1.41 24.53
CA ILE A 226 -12.70 -0.33 24.25
C ILE A 226 -13.38 1.00 24.56
N LEU A 227 -12.75 1.83 25.39
CA LEU A 227 -13.20 3.17 25.68
C LEU A 227 -12.67 4.15 24.64
N SER A 228 -13.54 5.02 24.12
CA SER A 228 -13.12 6.13 23.26
C SER A 228 -12.64 7.32 24.12
N ASN A 229 -11.60 7.98 23.65
CA ASN A 229 -11.08 9.23 24.21
C ASN A 229 -10.58 10.13 23.07
N ASP A 230 -9.76 11.13 23.35
CA ASP A 230 -9.23 12.04 22.32
C ASP A 230 -8.23 11.38 21.34
N ILE A 231 -7.63 10.26 21.73
CA ILE A 231 -6.64 9.51 20.94
C ILE A 231 -7.28 8.27 20.30
N ILE A 232 -8.06 7.51 21.09
CA ILE A 232 -8.71 6.27 20.63
C ILE A 232 -10.15 6.57 20.23
N ARG A 233 -10.45 6.37 18.97
CA ARG A 233 -11.78 6.58 18.37
C ARG A 233 -12.33 5.27 17.83
N LYS A 234 -13.64 5.13 17.83
CA LYS A 234 -14.37 4.05 17.15
C LYS A 234 -14.94 4.58 15.85
N VAL A 235 -14.73 3.86 14.77
CA VAL A 235 -15.32 4.23 13.49
C VAL A 235 -16.84 4.09 13.56
N PRO A 236 -17.62 5.14 13.23
CA PRO A 236 -19.07 5.04 13.12
C PRO A 236 -19.47 3.91 12.18
N THR A 237 -20.24 2.95 12.71
CA THR A 237 -20.66 1.76 11.99
C THR A 237 -22.18 1.71 11.97
N HIS A 238 -22.78 1.83 10.79
CA HIS A 238 -24.22 1.85 10.60
C HIS A 238 -24.71 0.54 9.98
N LYS A 239 -25.69 -0.11 10.61
CA LYS A 239 -26.39 -1.24 10.00
C LYS A 239 -27.32 -0.72 8.92
N VAL A 240 -27.33 -1.40 7.78
CA VAL A 240 -28.02 -0.99 6.55
C VAL A 240 -28.85 -2.15 6.04
N ASP A 241 -30.12 -1.91 5.80
CA ASP A 241 -31.09 -2.91 5.37
C ASP A 241 -31.47 -2.79 3.89
N THR A 242 -31.15 -1.66 3.25
CA THR A 242 -31.51 -1.38 1.85
C THR A 242 -30.38 -0.68 1.08
N ILE A 243 -30.42 -0.81 -0.23
CA ILE A 243 -29.50 -0.08 -1.14
C ILE A 243 -29.66 1.45 -1.02
N ASN A 244 -30.86 1.95 -0.78
CA ASN A 244 -31.08 3.39 -0.63
C ASN A 244 -30.37 3.94 0.61
N GLN A 245 -30.51 3.29 1.77
CA GLN A 245 -29.78 3.66 2.98
C GLN A 245 -28.25 3.60 2.75
N LEU A 246 -27.77 2.60 2.02
CA LEU A 246 -26.34 2.50 1.70
C LEU A 246 -25.87 3.68 0.86
N ASN A 247 -26.67 4.11 -0.13
CA ASN A 247 -26.36 5.24 -1.00
C ASN A 247 -26.45 6.57 -0.23
N GLU A 248 -27.44 6.79 0.59
CA GLU A 248 -27.58 7.97 1.43
C GLU A 248 -26.36 8.16 2.37
N LEU A 249 -25.89 7.07 2.99
CA LEU A 249 -24.67 7.12 3.81
C LEU A 249 -23.41 7.40 2.96
N TYR A 250 -23.34 6.87 1.76
CA TYR A 250 -22.24 7.14 0.85
C TYR A 250 -22.15 8.62 0.51
N ASP A 251 -23.27 9.20 0.08
CA ASP A 251 -23.36 10.62 -0.27
C ASP A 251 -23.03 11.50 0.94
N LYS A 252 -23.52 11.12 2.12
CA LYS A 252 -23.19 11.80 3.37
C LYS A 252 -21.68 11.75 3.66
N TYR A 253 -21.03 10.60 3.53
CA TYR A 253 -19.58 10.50 3.77
C TYR A 253 -18.76 11.37 2.82
N LEU A 254 -19.17 11.46 1.55
CA LEU A 254 -18.51 12.35 0.58
C LEU A 254 -18.71 13.83 0.95
N GLN A 255 -19.93 14.23 1.37
CA GLN A 255 -20.22 15.58 1.86
C GLN A 255 -19.43 15.94 3.12
N ASP A 256 -19.25 14.96 4.02
CA ASP A 256 -18.45 15.11 5.24
C ASP A 256 -16.92 15.10 4.97
N GLY A 257 -16.48 14.92 3.70
CA GLY A 257 -15.08 14.99 3.27
C GLY A 257 -14.29 13.69 3.40
N TYR A 258 -14.96 12.56 3.64
CA TYR A 258 -14.29 11.23 3.65
C TYR A 258 -13.95 10.75 2.23
N GLU A 259 -12.97 9.83 2.11
CA GLU A 259 -12.54 9.25 0.83
C GLU A 259 -13.67 8.46 0.12
N GLY A 260 -14.69 8.05 0.85
CA GLY A 260 -15.80 7.25 0.38
C GLY A 260 -16.40 6.38 1.48
N GLN A 261 -16.75 5.14 1.13
CA GLN A 261 -17.46 4.20 2.00
C GLN A 261 -16.76 2.86 2.05
N MET A 262 -16.71 2.28 3.25
CA MET A 262 -16.39 0.87 3.45
C MET A 262 -17.67 0.10 3.72
N VAL A 263 -17.95 -0.90 2.91
CA VAL A 263 -19.11 -1.79 3.05
C VAL A 263 -18.64 -3.10 3.66
N ARG A 264 -19.24 -3.48 4.79
CA ARG A 264 -18.92 -4.68 5.56
C ARG A 264 -20.07 -5.67 5.48
N LEU A 265 -19.83 -6.85 4.96
CA LEU A 265 -20.76 -7.95 5.05
C LEU A 265 -20.58 -8.63 6.41
N ASN A 266 -21.69 -9.16 6.97
CA ASN A 266 -21.66 -9.84 8.26
C ASN A 266 -21.01 -11.23 8.14
N GLY A 267 -19.69 -11.26 8.07
CA GLY A 267 -18.89 -12.47 7.89
C GLY A 267 -17.59 -12.46 8.70
N PRO A 268 -16.78 -13.51 8.59
CA PRO A 268 -15.55 -13.66 9.35
C PRO A 268 -14.50 -12.59 8.95
N TYR A 269 -13.53 -12.38 9.84
CA TYR A 269 -12.32 -11.66 9.48
C TYR A 269 -11.39 -12.62 8.70
N GLU A 270 -10.99 -12.25 7.48
CA GLU A 270 -10.07 -13.03 6.65
C GLU A 270 -8.76 -12.27 6.47
N ASN A 271 -7.64 -12.86 6.84
CA ASN A 271 -6.29 -12.28 6.71
C ASN A 271 -5.79 -12.26 5.26
N LYS A 272 -6.62 -11.80 4.36
CA LYS A 272 -6.38 -11.70 2.91
C LYS A 272 -7.32 -10.67 2.28
N ARG A 273 -7.28 -10.53 0.96
CA ARG A 273 -8.29 -9.77 0.21
C ARG A 273 -9.63 -10.50 0.23
N SER A 274 -10.65 -9.87 0.83
CA SER A 274 -11.91 -10.50 1.17
C SER A 274 -13.12 -9.80 0.55
N LYS A 275 -14.13 -10.60 0.17
CA LYS A 275 -15.45 -10.08 -0.23
C LYS A 275 -16.30 -9.57 0.95
N TYR A 276 -15.92 -9.91 2.18
CA TYR A 276 -16.60 -9.40 3.38
C TYR A 276 -16.24 -7.96 3.70
N LEU A 277 -15.26 -7.38 2.99
CA LEU A 277 -14.87 -5.99 3.07
C LEU A 277 -14.79 -5.40 1.66
N LEU A 278 -15.66 -4.43 1.36
CA LEU A 278 -15.70 -3.77 0.06
C LEU A 278 -15.41 -2.29 0.23
N LYS A 279 -14.66 -1.70 -0.69
CA LYS A 279 -14.41 -0.26 -0.74
C LYS A 279 -15.21 0.35 -1.89
N ARG A 280 -15.92 1.43 -1.59
CA ARG A 280 -16.64 2.27 -2.54
C ARG A 280 -16.04 3.67 -2.47
N LYS A 281 -15.53 4.18 -3.59
CA LYS A 281 -14.95 5.50 -3.66
C LYS A 281 -15.12 6.08 -5.06
N GLU A 282 -15.31 7.38 -5.14
CA GLU A 282 -15.36 8.09 -6.39
C GLU A 282 -13.96 8.24 -6.99
N PHE A 283 -13.95 8.30 -8.31
CA PHE A 283 -12.81 8.76 -9.07
C PHE A 283 -13.29 9.89 -9.96
N GLN A 284 -12.48 10.92 -10.07
CA GLN A 284 -12.64 11.98 -11.01
C GLN A 284 -11.87 11.63 -12.28
N ASP A 285 -12.31 12.17 -13.42
CA ASP A 285 -11.57 12.14 -14.66
C ASP A 285 -11.48 13.54 -15.26
N THR A 286 -10.33 13.84 -15.82
CA THR A 286 -10.05 15.12 -16.48
C THR A 286 -9.08 14.88 -17.63
N GLU A 287 -9.21 15.68 -18.66
CA GLU A 287 -8.33 15.62 -19.81
C GLU A 287 -7.14 16.57 -19.64
N TYR A 288 -5.95 16.02 -19.89
CA TYR A 288 -4.69 16.75 -19.85
C TYR A 288 -3.88 16.50 -21.12
N LYS A 289 -3.14 17.52 -21.57
CA LYS A 289 -2.27 17.42 -22.73
C LYS A 289 -1.01 16.62 -22.40
N ILE A 290 -0.71 15.60 -23.21
CA ILE A 290 0.49 14.76 -23.07
C ILE A 290 1.72 15.62 -23.43
N LEU A 291 2.64 15.77 -22.48
CA LEU A 291 3.91 16.46 -22.68
C LEU A 291 5.03 15.50 -23.07
N ASP A 292 5.06 14.33 -22.46
CA ASP A 292 6.01 13.26 -22.77
C ASP A 292 5.48 11.89 -22.36
N ILE A 293 6.07 10.83 -22.92
CA ILE A 293 5.90 9.45 -22.54
C ILE A 293 7.27 8.91 -22.18
N VAL A 294 7.46 8.55 -20.93
CA VAL A 294 8.74 8.16 -20.35
C VAL A 294 8.82 6.64 -20.22
N GLU A 295 9.97 6.09 -20.57
CA GLU A 295 10.26 4.68 -20.42
C GLU A 295 10.21 4.25 -18.96
N GLY A 296 9.73 3.04 -18.72
CA GLY A 296 9.71 2.44 -17.39
C GLY A 296 11.06 1.88 -16.98
N GLU A 297 11.24 1.62 -15.70
CA GLU A 297 12.46 1.03 -15.13
C GLU A 297 12.27 -0.46 -14.79
N GLY A 298 13.39 -1.20 -14.72
CA GLY A 298 13.39 -2.61 -14.33
C GLY A 298 12.57 -3.47 -15.29
N ASN A 299 11.58 -4.20 -14.79
CA ASN A 299 10.72 -5.06 -15.60
C ASN A 299 9.88 -4.32 -16.66
N ARG A 300 9.88 -2.98 -16.65
CA ARG A 300 9.23 -2.13 -17.64
C ARG A 300 10.19 -1.45 -18.59
N SER A 301 11.46 -1.82 -18.60
CA SER A 301 12.42 -1.35 -19.61
C SER A 301 11.95 -1.74 -21.01
N GLY A 302 12.09 -0.84 -21.99
CA GLY A 302 11.55 -1.00 -23.33
C GLY A 302 10.03 -0.77 -23.46
N MET A 303 9.37 -0.30 -22.41
CA MET A 303 7.93 -0.04 -22.38
C MET A 303 7.64 1.34 -21.78
N ALA A 304 6.51 1.93 -22.15
CA ALA A 304 6.03 3.16 -21.52
C ALA A 304 5.76 2.91 -20.02
N GLY A 305 6.43 3.66 -19.16
CA GLY A 305 6.31 3.60 -17.71
C GLY A 305 5.24 4.55 -17.18
N HIS A 306 5.30 5.80 -17.62
CA HIS A 306 4.34 6.84 -17.24
C HIS A 306 4.27 7.94 -18.33
N MET A 307 3.20 8.72 -18.29
CA MET A 307 3.04 9.94 -19.07
C MET A 307 3.24 11.17 -18.21
N VAL A 308 3.73 12.24 -18.82
CA VAL A 308 3.98 13.54 -18.19
C VAL A 308 2.95 14.55 -18.65
N PHE A 309 2.41 15.30 -17.70
CA PHE A 309 1.38 16.29 -17.91
C PHE A 309 1.67 17.57 -17.11
N LYS A 310 0.94 18.64 -17.40
CA LYS A 310 0.85 19.82 -16.56
C LYS A 310 -0.60 20.09 -16.15
N ASN A 311 -0.79 20.55 -14.91
CA ASN A 311 -2.07 21.04 -14.48
C ASN A 311 -2.27 22.53 -14.88
N HIS A 312 -3.42 23.11 -14.55
CA HIS A 312 -3.74 24.51 -14.87
C HIS A 312 -2.89 25.55 -14.11
N LYS A 313 -2.10 25.11 -13.10
CA LYS A 313 -1.10 25.91 -12.39
C LYS A 313 0.30 25.78 -12.98
N ASP A 314 0.43 25.20 -14.17
CA ASP A 314 1.72 24.89 -14.83
C ASP A 314 2.63 23.91 -14.05
N ILE A 315 2.09 23.21 -13.07
CA ILE A 315 2.83 22.23 -12.28
C ILE A 315 2.84 20.88 -13.02
N THR A 316 4.03 20.35 -13.24
CA THR A 316 4.24 19.06 -13.91
C THR A 316 3.88 17.92 -12.97
N PHE A 317 3.13 16.93 -13.47
CA PHE A 317 2.85 15.69 -12.77
C PHE A 317 2.92 14.48 -13.69
N HIS A 318 2.98 13.29 -13.10
CA HIS A 318 3.13 12.03 -13.80
C HIS A 318 1.91 11.15 -13.56
N SER A 319 1.48 10.44 -14.61
CA SER A 319 0.38 9.49 -14.52
C SER A 319 0.81 8.11 -14.99
N ASN A 320 0.42 7.08 -14.24
CA ASN A 320 0.65 5.69 -14.63
C ASN A 320 -0.16 5.34 -15.88
N ILE A 321 0.35 4.39 -16.66
CA ILE A 321 -0.33 3.87 -17.85
C ILE A 321 -0.72 2.41 -17.57
N LYS A 322 -1.95 2.06 -17.91
CA LYS A 322 -2.44 0.68 -17.88
C LYS A 322 -2.51 0.13 -19.29
N GLY A 323 -2.12 -1.12 -19.48
CA GLY A 323 -2.17 -1.79 -20.77
C GLY A 323 -1.36 -3.08 -20.78
N THR A 324 -1.48 -3.83 -21.86
CA THR A 324 -0.64 -5.01 -22.12
C THR A 324 0.80 -4.56 -22.36
N GLN A 325 1.77 -5.45 -22.15
CA GLN A 325 3.18 -5.14 -22.42
C GLN A 325 3.41 -4.74 -23.89
N GLU A 326 2.69 -5.36 -24.81
CA GLU A 326 2.73 -5.05 -26.24
C GLU A 326 2.28 -3.60 -26.52
N TYR A 327 1.12 -3.21 -25.99
CA TYR A 327 0.62 -1.85 -26.07
C TYR A 327 1.62 -0.82 -25.49
N LEU A 328 2.20 -1.12 -24.34
CA LEU A 328 3.17 -0.22 -23.70
C LEU A 328 4.47 -0.08 -24.50
N ARG A 329 4.94 -1.15 -25.21
CA ARG A 329 6.09 -1.06 -26.13
C ARG A 329 5.76 -0.21 -27.37
N GLU A 330 4.60 -0.45 -27.97
CA GLU A 330 4.13 0.35 -29.10
C GLU A 330 3.97 1.83 -28.75
N LEU A 331 3.39 2.09 -27.57
CA LEU A 331 3.18 3.44 -27.08
C LEU A 331 4.49 4.19 -26.90
N LEU A 332 5.52 3.55 -26.35
CA LEU A 332 6.86 4.14 -26.22
C LEU A 332 7.53 4.35 -27.58
N LYS A 333 7.49 3.35 -28.45
CA LYS A 333 8.07 3.41 -29.80
C LYS A 333 7.50 4.55 -30.63
N ASN A 334 6.19 4.77 -30.51
CA ASN A 334 5.45 5.75 -31.30
C ASN A 334 5.12 7.02 -30.48
N LYS A 335 5.85 7.33 -29.42
CA LYS A 335 5.50 8.39 -28.45
C LYS A 335 5.27 9.76 -29.10
N ASN A 336 6.01 10.08 -30.17
CA ASN A 336 5.90 11.36 -30.88
C ASN A 336 4.52 11.54 -31.53
N ASN A 337 3.79 10.46 -31.82
CA ASN A 337 2.44 10.52 -32.38
C ASN A 337 1.39 10.88 -31.32
N TYR A 338 1.74 10.82 -30.04
CA TYR A 338 0.84 11.04 -28.91
C TYR A 338 1.15 12.34 -28.14
N ILE A 339 2.38 12.82 -28.20
CA ILE A 339 2.76 14.09 -27.58
C ILE A 339 1.93 15.22 -28.18
N GLY A 340 1.33 16.03 -27.32
CA GLY A 340 0.41 17.11 -27.69
C GLY A 340 -1.07 16.72 -27.77
N LYS A 341 -1.42 15.44 -27.85
CA LYS A 341 -2.82 14.96 -27.78
C LYS A 341 -3.34 15.04 -26.33
N LEU A 342 -4.66 15.00 -26.19
CA LEU A 342 -5.31 14.93 -24.90
C LEU A 342 -5.37 13.47 -24.42
N ALA A 343 -5.13 13.25 -23.14
CA ALA A 343 -5.41 11.97 -22.49
C ALA A 343 -6.36 12.15 -21.32
N THR A 344 -7.35 11.27 -21.22
CA THR A 344 -8.24 11.22 -20.06
C THR A 344 -7.51 10.51 -18.92
N ILE A 345 -7.35 11.22 -17.81
CA ILE A 345 -6.71 10.74 -16.60
C ILE A 345 -7.77 10.55 -15.54
N LYS A 346 -7.84 9.34 -15.01
CA LYS A 346 -8.66 9.03 -13.85
C LYS A 346 -7.82 9.12 -12.58
N TYR A 347 -8.32 9.85 -11.59
CA TYR A 347 -7.63 10.08 -10.33
C TYR A 347 -8.62 10.12 -9.17
N PHE A 348 -8.11 10.07 -7.93
CA PHE A 348 -8.96 10.06 -6.74
C PHE A 348 -9.44 11.47 -6.40
N ASN A 349 -8.50 12.37 -6.11
CA ASN A 349 -8.73 13.79 -5.81
C ASN A 349 -7.47 14.59 -6.14
N LEU A 350 -7.49 15.89 -5.91
CA LEU A 350 -6.33 16.76 -6.08
C LEU A 350 -5.58 16.94 -4.76
N THR A 351 -4.26 17.19 -4.83
CA THR A 351 -3.48 17.59 -3.64
C THR A 351 -3.85 18.99 -3.21
N PRO A 352 -3.87 19.30 -1.90
CA PRO A 352 -4.02 20.69 -1.44
C PRO A 352 -2.90 21.57 -1.99
N GLY A 353 -3.23 22.82 -2.35
CA GLY A 353 -2.28 23.81 -2.84
C GLY A 353 -1.87 23.62 -4.30
N ASP A 354 -1.16 22.55 -4.63
CA ASP A 354 -0.63 22.33 -5.98
C ASP A 354 -1.65 21.78 -6.97
N GLU A 355 -2.77 21.24 -6.48
CA GLU A 355 -3.84 20.63 -7.28
C GLU A 355 -3.35 19.56 -8.26
N ILE A 356 -2.40 18.74 -7.79
CA ILE A 356 -1.90 17.58 -8.53
C ILE A 356 -2.83 16.39 -8.34
N PRO A 357 -3.24 15.68 -9.41
CA PRO A 357 -4.01 14.45 -9.32
C PRO A 357 -3.36 13.38 -8.45
N ARG A 358 -4.10 12.84 -7.45
CA ARG A 358 -3.64 11.76 -6.58
C ARG A 358 -3.96 10.40 -7.19
N PHE A 359 -2.97 9.52 -7.21
CA PHE A 359 -3.04 8.18 -7.81
C PHE A 359 -3.53 8.18 -9.27
N PRO A 360 -2.99 9.08 -10.13
CA PRO A 360 -3.48 9.22 -11.48
C PRO A 360 -3.11 8.01 -12.35
N TYR A 361 -4.03 7.65 -13.25
CA TYR A 361 -3.74 6.71 -14.32
C TYR A 361 -4.49 7.07 -15.60
N VAL A 362 -3.82 6.91 -16.72
CA VAL A 362 -4.38 7.16 -18.05
C VAL A 362 -5.39 6.06 -18.36
N ILE A 363 -6.62 6.45 -18.74
CA ILE A 363 -7.69 5.54 -19.14
C ILE A 363 -7.94 5.57 -20.65
N GLY A 364 -7.49 6.61 -21.36
CA GLY A 364 -7.59 6.71 -22.80
C GLY A 364 -6.82 7.90 -23.33
N ILE A 365 -6.31 7.78 -24.55
CA ILE A 365 -5.77 8.90 -25.33
C ILE A 365 -6.85 9.31 -26.31
N ARG A 366 -7.13 10.59 -26.38
CA ARG A 366 -8.16 11.15 -27.28
C ARG A 366 -7.55 11.43 -28.64
N ASP A 367 -8.21 10.96 -29.66
CA ASP A 367 -7.85 11.16 -31.06
C ASP A 367 -8.84 12.14 -31.69
N TYR A 368 -9.10 13.25 -31.01
CA TYR A 368 -9.84 14.35 -31.60
C TYR A 368 -8.87 15.22 -32.42
N GLU A 369 -9.27 15.51 -33.64
CA GLU A 369 -8.62 16.53 -34.45
C GLU A 369 -8.82 17.93 -33.88
#